data_e9eaf244c81a0f76c8c11176823aebd6
#
_entry.id   e9eaf244c81a0f76c8c11176823aebd6
#
_cell.length_a   1.000
_cell.length_b   1.000
_cell.length_c   1.000
_cell.angle_alpha   90.00
_cell.angle_beta   90.00
_cell.angle_gamma   90.00
#
_symmetry.space_group_name_H-M   'P 1'
#
loop_
_entity.id
_entity.type
_entity.pdbx_description
1 polymer ?
#
loop_
_entity_poly.entity_id
_entity_poly.type
_entity_poly.pdbx_seq_one_letter_code
_entity_poly.pdbx_strand_id
1 'polypeptide(L)'
;MKYRCRTDIIGLILNAANAIDGECRSHIMYKSLVNYNQLKDYLIFLQQQELIEYDRSARTYRTTVKGRDFLELQRDMGEMARLYGGSYDLTHPSRQQA
;
A
#
# COMPACT_ATOMS: atom_id res chain seq x y z
N MET A 1 -0.37 -6.65 -15.88
CA MET A 1 -0.49 -5.31 -15.40
C MET A 1 0.72 -4.47 -15.74
N LYS A 2 0.52 -3.36 -16.34
CA LYS A 2 1.63 -2.55 -16.79
C LYS A 2 2.02 -1.49 -15.83
N TYR A 3 1.02 -0.91 -15.18
CA TYR A 3 1.27 0.17 -14.26
C TYR A 3 0.81 -0.17 -12.89
N ARG A 4 1.46 0.47 -11.93
CA ARG A 4 0.96 0.49 -10.57
C ARG A 4 0.98 1.94 -10.14
N CYS A 5 -0.16 2.49 -9.80
CA CYS A 5 -0.22 3.86 -9.32
C CYS A 5 0.27 3.89 -7.88
N ARG A 6 0.47 5.09 -7.35
CA ARG A 6 0.96 5.23 -5.98
C ARG A 6 0.05 4.53 -4.98
N THR A 7 -1.25 4.62 -5.18
CA THR A 7 -2.20 3.99 -4.28
C THR A 7 -2.03 2.48 -4.27
N ASP A 8 -1.79 1.89 -5.44
CA ASP A 8 -1.55 0.46 -5.53
C ASP A 8 -0.31 0.05 -4.76
N ILE A 9 0.76 0.82 -4.93
CA ILE A 9 2.02 0.53 -4.26
C ILE A 9 1.86 0.65 -2.75
N ILE A 10 1.18 1.71 -2.31
CA ILE A 10 0.91 1.90 -0.88
C ILE A 10 0.14 0.70 -0.33
N GLY A 11 -0.87 0.25 -1.07
CA GLY A 11 -1.64 -0.92 -0.65
C GLY A 11 -0.78 -2.16 -0.52
N LEU A 12 0.12 -2.38 -1.47
CA LEU A 12 1.02 -3.53 -1.40
C LEU A 12 1.93 -3.46 -0.19
N ILE A 13 2.46 -2.27 0.10
CA ILE A 13 3.34 -2.09 1.25
C ILE A 13 2.58 -2.33 2.55
N LEU A 14 1.41 -1.72 2.69
CA LEU A 14 0.61 -1.88 3.90
C LEU A 14 0.16 -3.32 4.09
N ASN A 15 -0.19 -3.98 3.00
CA ASN A 15 -0.60 -5.37 3.07
C ASN A 15 0.57 -6.27 3.50
N ALA A 16 1.75 -5.99 2.98
CA ALA A 16 2.94 -6.76 3.35
C ALA A 16 3.28 -6.58 4.83
N ALA A 17 3.10 -5.37 5.35
CA ALA A 17 3.43 -5.07 6.74
C ALA A 17 2.30 -5.44 7.70
N ASN A 18 1.16 -5.86 7.19
CA ASN A 18 0.01 -6.17 8.01
C ASN A 18 0.12 -7.60 8.56
N ALA A 19 1.05 -7.78 9.47
CA ALA A 19 1.30 -9.05 10.10
C ALA A 19 1.38 -8.83 11.60
N ILE A 20 1.09 -9.84 12.38
CA ILE A 20 1.06 -9.72 13.83
C ILE A 20 2.38 -9.20 14.38
N ASP A 21 3.48 -9.75 13.87
CA ASP A 21 4.81 -9.36 14.33
C ASP A 21 5.45 -8.32 13.44
N GLY A 22 4.72 -7.83 12.44
CA GLY A 22 5.28 -6.90 11.49
C GLY A 22 6.16 -7.60 10.46
N GLU A 23 6.82 -6.82 9.62
CA GLU A 23 7.67 -7.36 8.57
C GLU A 23 8.93 -6.51 8.44
N CYS A 24 10.02 -7.15 8.08
CA CYS A 24 11.26 -6.42 7.84
C CYS A 24 11.20 -5.71 6.49
N ARG A 25 12.05 -4.70 6.38
CA ARG A 25 12.04 -3.85 5.18
C ARG A 25 12.31 -4.63 3.90
N SER A 26 13.25 -5.54 3.93
CA SER A 26 13.59 -6.27 2.70
C SER A 26 12.44 -7.14 2.24
N HIS A 27 11.68 -7.72 3.15
CA HIS A 27 10.53 -8.53 2.77
C HIS A 27 9.41 -7.67 2.20
N ILE A 28 9.20 -6.50 2.80
CA ILE A 28 8.22 -5.56 2.27
C ILE A 28 8.62 -5.12 0.87
N MET A 29 9.90 -4.85 0.68
CA MET A 29 10.42 -4.44 -0.63
C MET A 29 10.16 -5.53 -1.68
N TYR A 30 10.43 -6.76 -1.31
CA TYR A 30 10.21 -7.88 -2.21
C TYR A 30 8.74 -8.01 -2.58
N LYS A 31 7.87 -7.92 -1.61
CA LYS A 31 6.44 -8.11 -1.86
C LYS A 31 5.81 -6.95 -2.63
N SER A 32 6.31 -5.74 -2.42
CA SER A 32 5.75 -4.58 -3.10
C SER A 32 6.39 -4.30 -4.45
N LEU A 33 7.45 -5.03 -4.78
CA LEU A 33 8.11 -4.93 -6.08
C LEU A 33 8.59 -3.52 -6.38
N VAL A 34 9.14 -2.86 -5.39
CA VAL A 34 9.75 -1.54 -5.56
C VAL A 34 11.22 -1.65 -5.19
N ASN A 35 12.01 -0.69 -5.65
CA ASN A 35 13.41 -0.68 -5.28
C ASN A 35 13.58 -0.02 -3.91
N TYR A 36 14.81 -0.08 -3.39
CA TYR A 36 15.08 0.41 -2.05
C TYR A 36 14.75 1.89 -1.89
N ASN A 37 15.15 2.71 -2.84
CA ASN A 37 14.93 4.15 -2.74
C ASN A 37 13.44 4.49 -2.75
N GLN A 38 12.69 3.81 -3.60
CA GLN A 38 11.25 4.01 -3.64
C GLN A 38 10.61 3.59 -2.33
N LEU A 39 10.98 2.43 -1.82
CA LEU A 39 10.40 1.94 -0.57
C LEU A 39 10.72 2.90 0.57
N LYS A 40 11.96 3.39 0.62
CA LYS A 40 12.35 4.30 1.68
C LYS A 40 11.45 5.53 1.72
N ASP A 41 11.21 6.11 0.56
CA ASP A 41 10.36 7.29 0.48
C ASP A 41 8.92 6.98 0.89
N TYR A 42 8.40 5.85 0.44
CA TYR A 42 7.05 5.44 0.82
C TYR A 42 6.94 5.19 2.32
N LEU A 43 7.95 4.55 2.90
CA LEU A 43 7.89 4.26 4.34
C LEU A 43 7.91 5.54 5.16
N ILE A 44 8.70 6.53 4.75
CA ILE A 44 8.71 7.81 5.44
C ILE A 44 7.34 8.46 5.35
N PHE A 45 6.77 8.49 4.17
CA PHE A 45 5.45 9.06 3.97
C PHE A 45 4.40 8.37 4.81
N LEU A 46 4.41 7.03 4.78
CA LEU A 46 3.39 6.26 5.50
C LEU A 46 3.51 6.41 7.00
N GLN A 47 4.73 6.55 7.50
CA GLN A 47 4.91 6.81 8.93
C GLN A 47 4.39 8.20 9.30
N GLN A 48 4.61 9.18 8.46
CA GLN A 48 4.11 10.52 8.70
C GLN A 48 2.60 10.55 8.72
N GLN A 49 1.97 9.73 7.91
CA GLN A 49 0.51 9.63 7.86
C GLN A 49 -0.04 8.68 8.91
N GLU A 50 0.83 8.06 9.69
CA GLU A 50 0.42 7.13 10.75
C GLU A 50 -0.30 5.89 10.20
N LEU A 51 0.05 5.52 8.98
CA LEU A 51 -0.51 4.31 8.37
C LEU A 51 0.35 3.09 8.66
N ILE A 52 1.61 3.32 8.99
CA ILE A 52 2.54 2.26 9.32
C ILE A 52 3.40 2.73 10.49
N GLU A 53 3.82 1.79 11.32
CA GLU A 53 4.69 2.11 12.45
C GLU A 53 5.91 1.22 12.43
N TYR A 54 7.01 1.72 12.98
CA TYR A 54 8.27 0.99 13.00
C TYR A 54 8.59 0.57 14.41
N ASP A 55 8.90 -0.71 14.59
CA ASP A 55 9.31 -1.27 15.86
C ASP A 55 10.83 -1.36 15.88
N ARG A 56 11.46 -0.52 16.66
CA ARG A 56 12.91 -0.47 16.71
C ARG A 56 13.54 -1.72 17.24
N SER A 57 12.94 -2.33 18.25
CA SER A 57 13.54 -3.50 18.86
C SER A 57 13.46 -4.70 17.95
N ALA A 58 12.36 -4.85 17.22
CA ALA A 58 12.21 -5.97 16.29
C ALA A 58 12.73 -5.63 14.90
N ARG A 59 12.95 -4.34 14.63
CA ARG A 59 13.38 -3.86 13.32
C ARG A 59 12.38 -4.24 12.25
N THR A 60 11.10 -4.08 12.56
CA THR A 60 10.02 -4.41 11.65
C THR A 60 9.07 -3.25 11.52
N TYR A 61 8.32 -3.26 10.41
CA TYR A 61 7.25 -2.31 10.18
C TYR A 61 5.93 -3.02 10.32
N ARG A 62 4.95 -2.33 10.88
CA ARG A 62 3.64 -2.92 11.07
C ARG A 62 2.57 -1.92 10.70
N THR A 63 1.56 -2.39 9.96
CA THR A 63 0.45 -1.56 9.56
C THR A 63 -0.41 -1.23 10.77
N THR A 64 -0.75 0.05 10.92
CA THR A 64 -1.58 0.52 12.04
C THR A 64 -3.05 0.23 11.76
N VAL A 65 -3.89 0.50 12.76
CA VAL A 65 -5.33 0.40 12.56
C VAL A 65 -5.78 1.29 11.41
N LYS A 66 -5.25 2.51 11.39
CA LYS A 66 -5.56 3.43 10.30
C LYS A 66 -5.14 2.87 8.95
N GLY A 67 -3.98 2.22 8.91
CA GLY A 67 -3.51 1.58 7.69
C GLY A 67 -4.40 0.43 7.25
N ARG A 68 -4.90 -0.34 8.21
CA ARG A 68 -5.82 -1.42 7.88
C ARG A 68 -7.13 -0.89 7.34
N ASP A 69 -7.60 0.24 7.90
CA ASP A 69 -8.81 0.88 7.38
C ASP A 69 -8.61 1.32 5.94
N PHE A 70 -7.44 1.83 5.63
CA PHE A 70 -7.11 2.21 4.26
C PHE A 70 -7.16 1.00 3.34
N LEU A 71 -6.61 -0.12 3.78
CA LEU A 71 -6.62 -1.35 2.97
C LEU A 71 -8.05 -1.84 2.71
N GLU A 72 -8.89 -1.75 3.72
CA GLU A 72 -10.28 -2.15 3.57
C GLU A 72 -11.00 -1.28 2.57
N LEU A 73 -10.80 0.01 2.67
CA LEU A 73 -11.42 0.95 1.75
C LEU A 73 -10.96 0.70 0.32
N GLN A 74 -9.67 0.44 0.16
CA GLN A 74 -9.11 0.17 -1.16
C GLN A 74 -9.72 -1.09 -1.76
N ARG A 75 -9.90 -2.12 -0.95
CA ARG A 75 -10.51 -3.35 -1.42
C ARG A 75 -11.96 -3.14 -1.82
N ASP A 76 -12.70 -2.36 -1.03
CA ASP A 76 -14.09 -2.08 -1.33
C ASP A 76 -14.23 -1.31 -2.63
N MET A 77 -13.36 -0.37 -2.87
CA MET A 77 -13.38 0.38 -4.12
C MET A 77 -13.08 -0.50 -5.31
N GLY A 78 -12.14 -1.42 -5.15
CA GLY A 78 -11.84 -2.38 -6.20
C GLY A 78 -13.02 -3.27 -6.52
N GLU A 79 -13.74 -3.67 -5.48
CA GLU A 79 -14.93 -4.50 -5.65
C GLU A 79 -16.04 -3.74 -6.37
N MET A 80 -16.22 -2.49 -6.01
CA MET A 80 -17.21 -1.65 -6.68
C MET A 80 -16.90 -1.49 -8.16
N ALA A 81 -15.64 -1.32 -8.47
CA ALA A 81 -15.24 -1.18 -9.87
C ALA A 81 -15.61 -2.44 -10.67
N ARG A 82 -15.46 -3.61 -10.05
CA ARG A 82 -15.86 -4.85 -10.71
C ARG A 82 -17.37 -4.96 -10.91
N LEU A 83 -18.12 -4.49 -9.92
CA LEU A 83 -19.57 -4.58 -9.99
C LEU A 83 -20.17 -3.65 -11.03
N TYR A 84 -19.53 -2.49 -11.21
CA TYR A 84 -20.08 -1.45 -12.08
C TYR A 84 -19.36 -1.34 -13.41
N GLY A 85 -18.90 -2.47 -13.91
CA GLY A 85 -18.29 -2.48 -15.23
C GLY A 85 -16.79 -2.33 -15.14
N GLY A 86 -16.10 -3.42 -15.09
CA GLY A 86 -14.67 -3.44 -14.84
C GLY A 86 -13.81 -2.58 -15.74
N SER A 87 -14.38 -2.05 -16.83
CA SER A 87 -13.62 -1.17 -17.69
C SER A 87 -13.40 0.19 -17.05
N TYR A 88 -14.19 0.51 -16.05
CA TYR A 88 -14.07 1.78 -15.40
C TYR A 88 -12.92 1.74 -14.40
N ASP A 89 -12.01 2.68 -14.53
CA ASP A 89 -10.83 2.68 -13.70
C ASP A 89 -10.87 3.84 -12.72
N LEU A 90 -11.10 3.53 -11.47
CA LEU A 90 -11.20 4.53 -10.44
C LEU A 90 -9.88 5.17 -10.07
N THR A 91 -8.79 4.53 -10.46
CA THR A 91 -7.47 5.04 -10.14
C THR A 91 -6.92 5.95 -11.20
N HIS A 92 -7.65 6.08 -12.28
CA HIS A 92 -7.20 6.97 -13.33
C HIS A 92 -8.08 8.14 -13.37
N PRO A 93 -7.82 8.97 -12.77
CA PRO A 93 -8.62 10.12 -12.91
C PRO A 93 -8.05 10.95 -13.94
N SER A 94 -7.71 10.55 -14.29
CA SER A 94 -6.97 10.85 -14.81
C SER A 94 -6.54 10.81 -15.76
N ARG A 95 -6.61 10.38 -15.83
CA ARG A 95 -6.16 10.18 -16.50
C ARG A 95 -6.46 10.42 -17.33
N GLN A 96 -6.78 10.14 -16.87
CA GLN A 96 -6.89 10.22 -17.28
C GLN A 96 -6.75 10.63 -17.76
N GLN A 97 -6.85 10.48 -17.72
CA GLN A 97 -6.61 10.58 -17.94
C GLN A 97 -6.30 10.74 -18.31
N ALA A 98 -6.63 10.38 -18.33
CA ALA A 98 -6.25 10.32 -18.48
C ALA A 98 -6.16 10.41 -18.55
#